data_c094760157cb9fca1f56415f05b6f734
#
_entry.id   c094760157cb9fca1f56415f05b6f734
#
_cell.length_a   1.000
_cell.length_b   1.000
_cell.length_c   1.000
_cell.angle_alpha   90.00
_cell.angle_beta   90.00
_cell.angle_gamma   90.00
#
_symmetry.space_group_name_H-M   'P 1'
#
loop_
_entity.id
_entity.type
_entity.pdbx_description
1 polymer ?
#
loop_
_entity_poly.entity_id
_entity_poly.type
_entity_poly.pdbx_seq_one_letter_code
_entity_poly.pdbx_strand_id
1 'polypeptide(L)'
;DESHETLWRQILRWLAVSAPERITIEFDREFYNVGDEVNVRAVVLNNEYEADNDATLWMQTSNPLEEFIDAPMEWDIEEDGVYRANFIAGEEGVYSLLIDVASASGETSDSSAEKTAAFVVTPSLREYSNAELDSALMSRIAEVSGGSYFNLSLASELATTIEFTPNAYSREVQIDLW
;
A
#
# COMPACT_ATOMS: atom_id res chain seq x y z
N ASP A 1 -48.84 -20.71 -4.00
CA ASP A 1 -47.83 -21.21 -4.97
C ASP A 1 -46.40 -20.81 -4.56
N GLU A 2 -45.99 -21.30 -3.40
CA GLU A 2 -44.65 -21.02 -2.81
C GLU A 2 -43.50 -21.41 -3.74
N SER A 3 -43.68 -22.48 -4.51
CA SER A 3 -42.63 -22.95 -5.46
C SER A 3 -42.41 -21.97 -6.63
N HIS A 4 -43.47 -21.27 -7.07
CA HIS A 4 -43.37 -20.28 -8.14
C HIS A 4 -42.70 -19.00 -7.68
N GLU A 5 -42.98 -18.54 -6.46
CA GLU A 5 -42.29 -17.39 -5.84
C GLU A 5 -40.81 -17.70 -5.58
N THR A 6 -40.51 -18.90 -5.11
CA THR A 6 -39.14 -19.32 -4.85
C THR A 6 -38.32 -19.38 -6.14
N LEU A 7 -38.94 -19.90 -7.24
CA LEU A 7 -38.26 -19.93 -8.55
C LEU A 7 -37.94 -18.51 -9.06
N TRP A 8 -38.94 -17.59 -8.99
CA TRP A 8 -38.71 -16.22 -9.42
C TRP A 8 -37.66 -15.48 -8.57
N ARG A 9 -37.65 -15.68 -7.27
CA ARG A 9 -36.63 -15.12 -6.39
C ARG A 9 -35.22 -15.64 -6.74
N GLN A 10 -35.10 -16.93 -7.05
CA GLN A 10 -33.84 -17.52 -7.45
C GLN A 10 -33.38 -17.00 -8.81
N ILE A 11 -34.26 -16.88 -9.79
CA ILE A 11 -33.97 -16.34 -11.11
C ILE A 11 -33.52 -14.87 -10.99
N LEU A 12 -34.28 -14.02 -10.26
CA LEU A 12 -33.95 -12.63 -10.07
C LEU A 12 -32.62 -12.46 -9.32
N ARG A 13 -32.39 -13.29 -8.31
CA ARG A 13 -31.11 -13.28 -7.59
C ARG A 13 -29.96 -13.69 -8.50
N TRP A 14 -30.14 -14.69 -9.33
CA TRP A 14 -29.14 -15.14 -10.29
C TRP A 14 -28.85 -14.06 -11.33
N LEU A 15 -29.86 -13.42 -11.89
CA LEU A 15 -29.72 -12.31 -12.83
C LEU A 15 -29.02 -11.11 -12.19
N ALA A 16 -29.36 -10.75 -10.95
CA ALA A 16 -28.75 -9.63 -10.25
C ALA A 16 -27.27 -9.89 -9.89
N VAL A 17 -26.91 -11.13 -9.55
CA VAL A 17 -25.52 -11.52 -9.24
C VAL A 17 -24.67 -11.66 -10.51
N SER A 18 -25.31 -11.99 -11.64
CA SER A 18 -24.61 -12.19 -12.92
C SER A 18 -24.53 -10.93 -13.78
N ALA A 19 -25.09 -9.81 -13.32
CA ALA A 19 -24.93 -8.54 -14.03
C ALA A 19 -23.46 -8.09 -13.96
N PRO A 20 -22.80 -7.85 -15.09
CA PRO A 20 -21.43 -7.33 -15.08
C PRO A 20 -21.39 -5.95 -14.41
N GLU A 21 -20.37 -5.73 -13.60
CA GLU A 21 -20.13 -4.40 -13.04
C GLU A 21 -19.62 -3.47 -14.14
N ARG A 22 -20.08 -2.23 -14.15
CA ARG A 22 -19.66 -1.24 -15.15
C ARG A 22 -18.23 -0.76 -14.95
N ILE A 23 -17.73 -0.83 -13.73
CA ILE A 23 -16.36 -0.53 -13.38
C ILE A 23 -15.81 -1.70 -12.59
N THR A 24 -14.72 -2.27 -13.06
CA THR A 24 -13.97 -3.31 -12.34
C THR A 24 -12.58 -2.79 -12.07
N ILE A 25 -12.12 -2.89 -10.82
CA ILE A 25 -10.77 -2.49 -10.41
C ILE A 25 -9.95 -3.75 -10.14
N GLU A 26 -8.79 -3.80 -10.75
CA GLU A 26 -7.85 -4.90 -10.59
C GLU A 26 -6.47 -4.34 -10.20
N PHE A 27 -5.80 -5.06 -9.32
CA PHE A 27 -4.42 -4.78 -8.93
C PHE A 27 -3.51 -5.87 -9.49
N ASP A 28 -2.27 -5.53 -9.82
CA ASP A 28 -1.28 -6.50 -10.33
C ASP A 28 -0.85 -7.51 -9.26
N ARG A 29 -1.08 -7.20 -7.97
CA ARG A 29 -0.74 -8.06 -6.82
C ARG A 29 -1.80 -7.98 -5.74
N GLU A 30 -1.86 -9.01 -4.92
CA GLU A 30 -2.74 -9.06 -3.75
C GLU A 30 -2.15 -8.32 -2.54
N PHE A 31 -0.80 -8.28 -2.44
CA PHE A 31 -0.06 -7.63 -1.35
C PHE A 31 1.10 -6.82 -1.90
N TYR A 32 1.36 -5.68 -1.28
CA TYR A 32 2.45 -4.77 -1.59
C TYR A 32 3.33 -4.57 -0.36
N ASN A 33 4.58 -4.16 -0.57
CA ASN A 33 5.45 -3.70 0.50
C ASN A 33 5.64 -2.18 0.40
N VAL A 34 6.05 -1.58 1.51
CA VAL A 34 6.42 -0.16 1.52
C VAL A 34 7.50 0.10 0.46
N GLY A 35 7.26 1.07 -0.40
CA GLY A 35 8.11 1.44 -1.53
C GLY A 35 7.85 0.68 -2.83
N ASP A 36 6.91 -0.27 -2.85
CA ASP A 36 6.51 -0.94 -4.09
C ASP A 36 5.65 0.00 -4.95
N GLU A 37 5.77 -0.16 -6.26
CA GLU A 37 4.89 0.46 -7.24
C GLU A 37 3.59 -0.36 -7.32
N VAL A 38 2.46 0.33 -7.13
CA VAL A 38 1.11 -0.22 -7.25
C VAL A 38 0.58 0.08 -8.64
N ASN A 39 0.28 -0.94 -9.42
CA ASN A 39 -0.32 -0.81 -10.72
C ASN A 39 -1.82 -1.09 -10.61
N VAL A 40 -2.61 -0.10 -10.97
CA VAL A 40 -4.08 -0.15 -10.94
C VAL A 40 -4.58 -0.26 -12.37
N ARG A 41 -5.42 -1.24 -12.61
CA ARG A 41 -6.13 -1.46 -13.86
C ARG A 41 -7.63 -1.29 -13.60
N ALA A 42 -8.28 -0.42 -14.36
CA ALA A 42 -9.73 -0.27 -14.35
C ALA A 42 -10.31 -0.70 -15.69
N VAL A 43 -11.33 -1.54 -15.67
CA VAL A 43 -12.12 -1.90 -16.84
C VAL A 43 -13.42 -1.15 -16.77
N VAL A 44 -13.74 -0.38 -17.81
CA VAL A 44 -14.95 0.47 -17.87
C VAL A 44 -15.85 0.05 -19.01
N LEU A 45 -17.11 -0.12 -18.68
CA LEU A 45 -18.17 -0.42 -19.64
C LEU A 45 -19.18 0.75 -19.70
N ASN A 46 -19.63 1.06 -20.90
CA ASN A 46 -20.67 2.05 -21.13
C ASN A 46 -22.06 1.55 -20.63
N ASN A 47 -23.11 2.33 -20.87
CA ASN A 47 -24.48 1.97 -20.49
C ASN A 47 -25.04 0.72 -21.22
N GLU A 48 -24.42 0.33 -22.31
CA GLU A 48 -24.79 -0.86 -23.12
C GLU A 48 -23.93 -2.08 -22.76
N TYR A 49 -23.05 -1.94 -21.73
CA TYR A 49 -22.09 -2.97 -21.31
C TYR A 49 -21.03 -3.31 -22.35
N GLU A 50 -20.71 -2.35 -23.20
CA GLU A 50 -19.59 -2.42 -24.15
C GLU A 50 -18.40 -1.64 -23.59
N ALA A 51 -17.18 -1.97 -24.05
CA ALA A 51 -15.97 -1.29 -23.64
C ALA A 51 -16.03 0.22 -23.95
N ASP A 52 -15.74 1.06 -22.97
CA ASP A 52 -15.78 2.52 -23.10
C ASP A 52 -14.34 3.07 -23.18
N ASN A 53 -13.93 3.48 -24.38
CA ASN A 53 -12.61 4.05 -24.65
C ASN A 53 -12.57 5.58 -24.52
N ASP A 54 -13.74 6.22 -24.40
CA ASP A 54 -13.87 7.68 -24.37
C ASP A 54 -14.14 8.23 -22.95
N ALA A 55 -14.12 7.37 -21.95
CA ALA A 55 -14.33 7.76 -20.57
C ALA A 55 -13.11 8.54 -20.03
N THR A 56 -13.37 9.47 -19.13
CA THR A 56 -12.32 10.17 -18.38
C THR A 56 -12.36 9.68 -16.94
N LEU A 57 -11.27 9.07 -16.48
CA LEU A 57 -11.17 8.48 -15.16
C LEU A 57 -10.22 9.27 -14.26
N TRP A 58 -10.65 9.47 -13.03
CA TRP A 58 -9.81 9.98 -11.96
C TRP A 58 -9.72 8.95 -10.85
N MET A 59 -8.50 8.69 -10.44
CA MET A 59 -8.18 7.84 -9.31
C MET A 59 -7.84 8.72 -8.11
N GLN A 60 -8.52 8.51 -7.00
CA GLN A 60 -8.18 9.09 -5.71
C GLN A 60 -7.78 7.95 -4.76
N THR A 61 -6.58 8.02 -4.24
CA THR A 61 -6.08 7.02 -3.28
C THR A 61 -5.84 7.72 -1.95
N SER A 62 -6.39 7.17 -0.86
CA SER A 62 -6.04 7.61 0.50
C SER A 62 -5.09 6.61 1.15
N ASN A 63 -3.99 7.12 1.72
CA ASN A 63 -3.05 6.35 2.50
C ASN A 63 -3.52 6.18 3.97
N PRO A 64 -2.84 5.38 4.80
CA PRO A 64 -3.19 5.19 6.22
C PRO A 64 -3.09 6.46 7.07
N LEU A 65 -2.39 7.50 6.60
CA LEU A 65 -2.28 8.81 7.25
C LEU A 65 -3.37 9.81 6.80
N GLU A 66 -4.38 9.32 6.04
CA GLU A 66 -5.45 10.13 5.45
C GLU A 66 -4.96 11.20 4.46
N GLU A 67 -3.79 11.00 3.86
CA GLU A 67 -3.32 11.82 2.75
C GLU A 67 -3.87 11.28 1.43
N PHE A 68 -4.25 12.19 0.52
CA PHE A 68 -4.84 11.83 -0.76
C PHE A 68 -3.82 11.99 -1.90
N ILE A 69 -3.82 11.01 -2.78
CA ILE A 69 -3.08 11.04 -4.05
C ILE A 69 -4.14 10.99 -5.14
N ASP A 70 -4.23 12.07 -5.92
CA ASP A 70 -5.14 12.16 -7.06
C ASP A 70 -4.35 12.05 -8.34
N ALA A 71 -4.76 11.16 -9.23
CA ALA A 71 -4.12 10.96 -10.52
C ALA A 71 -5.16 10.65 -11.61
N PRO A 72 -4.97 11.19 -12.83
CA PRO A 72 -5.74 10.73 -13.98
C PRO A 72 -5.31 9.31 -14.34
N MET A 73 -6.26 8.51 -14.83
CA MET A 73 -5.96 7.21 -15.42
C MET A 73 -5.82 7.34 -16.93
N GLU A 74 -4.82 6.69 -17.49
CA GLU A 74 -4.57 6.69 -18.93
C GLU A 74 -5.21 5.48 -19.61
N TRP A 75 -5.86 5.72 -20.75
CA TRP A 75 -6.41 4.63 -21.56
C TRP A 75 -5.31 3.76 -22.13
N ASP A 76 -5.49 2.44 -22.03
CA ASP A 76 -4.60 1.44 -22.62
C ASP A 76 -4.95 1.22 -24.10
N ILE A 77 -4.04 1.57 -24.99
CA ILE A 77 -4.25 1.45 -26.45
C ILE A 77 -4.37 -0.02 -26.90
N GLU A 78 -3.83 -0.95 -26.12
CA GLU A 78 -3.81 -2.38 -26.49
C GLU A 78 -5.10 -3.11 -26.08
N GLU A 79 -5.85 -2.56 -25.11
CA GLU A 79 -7.04 -3.20 -24.56
C GLU A 79 -8.22 -2.22 -24.49
N ASP A 80 -9.33 -2.54 -25.18
CA ASP A 80 -10.53 -1.70 -25.17
C ASP A 80 -11.16 -1.61 -23.78
N GLY A 81 -11.56 -0.40 -23.38
CA GLY A 81 -12.20 -0.11 -22.10
C GLY A 81 -11.28 -0.21 -20.90
N VAL A 82 -9.98 -0.34 -21.10
CA VAL A 82 -8.99 -0.48 -20.03
C VAL A 82 -8.25 0.82 -19.77
N TYR A 83 -8.15 1.18 -18.51
CA TYR A 83 -7.42 2.36 -18.03
C TYR A 83 -6.41 1.95 -16.98
N ARG A 84 -5.24 2.60 -16.98
CA ARG A 84 -4.14 2.30 -16.08
C ARG A 84 -3.66 3.54 -15.35
N ALA A 85 -3.28 3.34 -14.11
CA ALA A 85 -2.54 4.30 -13.31
C ALA A 85 -1.56 3.57 -12.41
N ASN A 86 -0.51 4.26 -11.99
CA ASN A 86 0.44 3.74 -11.03
C ASN A 86 0.81 4.80 -9.98
N PHE A 87 1.23 4.34 -8.83
CA PHE A 87 1.76 5.18 -7.76
C PHE A 87 2.65 4.35 -6.83
N ILE A 88 3.43 5.02 -5.99
CA ILE A 88 4.31 4.35 -5.01
C ILE A 88 3.62 4.34 -3.66
N ALA A 89 3.49 3.16 -3.04
CA ALA A 89 2.96 3.01 -1.69
C ALA A 89 4.06 3.32 -0.67
N GLY A 90 4.03 4.50 -0.07
CA GLY A 90 5.07 5.00 0.84
C GLY A 90 4.90 4.52 2.29
N GLU A 91 3.69 4.16 2.72
CA GLU A 91 3.35 3.87 4.10
C GLU A 91 2.77 2.47 4.26
N GLU A 92 2.98 1.84 5.42
CA GLU A 92 2.36 0.57 5.76
C GLU A 92 0.91 0.76 6.22
N GLY A 93 0.03 -0.14 5.82
CA GLY A 93 -1.37 -0.15 6.27
C GLY A 93 -2.36 -0.37 5.14
N VAL A 94 -3.61 0.02 5.38
CA VAL A 94 -4.70 -0.13 4.41
C VAL A 94 -4.81 1.13 3.57
N TYR A 95 -4.76 0.95 2.26
CA TYR A 95 -5.04 1.98 1.27
C TYR A 95 -6.47 1.82 0.76
N SER A 96 -7.17 2.93 0.61
CA SER A 96 -8.49 2.98 -0.02
C SER A 96 -8.36 3.70 -1.36
N LEU A 97 -8.91 3.10 -2.40
CA LEU A 97 -8.92 3.62 -3.75
C LEU A 97 -10.35 3.92 -4.17
N LEU A 98 -10.59 5.11 -4.71
CA LEU A 98 -11.82 5.53 -5.35
C LEU A 98 -11.52 5.84 -6.82
N ILE A 99 -12.27 5.26 -7.73
CA ILE A 99 -12.25 5.64 -9.14
C ILE A 99 -13.57 6.32 -9.46
N ASP A 100 -13.49 7.54 -9.97
CA ASP A 100 -14.61 8.31 -10.49
C ASP A 100 -14.52 8.34 -12.02
N VAL A 101 -15.63 8.01 -12.67
CA VAL A 101 -15.75 7.97 -14.13
C VAL A 101 -16.65 9.12 -14.59
N ALA A 102 -16.05 10.12 -15.24
CA ALA A 102 -16.78 11.17 -15.91
C ALA A 102 -17.08 10.74 -17.33
N SER A 103 -18.36 10.58 -17.67
CA SER A 103 -18.78 10.28 -19.05
C SER A 103 -18.59 11.50 -19.95
N ALA A 104 -17.94 11.30 -21.10
CA ALA A 104 -17.71 12.35 -22.11
C ALA A 104 -19.01 12.84 -22.78
N SER A 105 -20.15 12.20 -22.57
CA SER A 105 -21.42 12.49 -23.26
C SER A 105 -22.12 13.77 -22.80
N GLY A 106 -21.55 14.56 -21.86
CA GLY A 106 -22.02 15.91 -21.53
C GLY A 106 -23.45 15.99 -21.00
N GLU A 107 -24.15 14.89 -20.85
CA GLU A 107 -25.43 14.85 -20.20
C GLU A 107 -25.23 14.90 -18.68
N THR A 108 -25.67 16.00 -18.10
CA THR A 108 -25.77 16.20 -16.65
C THR A 108 -26.85 15.28 -16.07
N SER A 109 -26.71 13.98 -16.24
CA SER A 109 -27.54 12.99 -15.64
C SER A 109 -26.68 12.08 -14.77
N ASP A 110 -26.89 12.14 -13.49
CA ASP A 110 -26.89 11.12 -12.41
C ASP A 110 -26.08 9.83 -12.62
N SER A 111 -25.07 9.81 -13.48
CA SER A 111 -24.28 8.63 -13.84
C SER A 111 -22.77 8.82 -13.76
N SER A 112 -22.30 9.62 -12.79
CA SER A 112 -20.93 9.41 -12.31
C SER A 112 -20.91 8.03 -11.66
N ALA A 113 -20.25 7.08 -12.31
CA ALA A 113 -20.08 5.76 -11.73
C ALA A 113 -18.83 5.81 -10.85
N GLU A 114 -19.02 5.54 -9.58
CA GLU A 114 -17.91 5.45 -8.63
C GLU A 114 -17.68 3.98 -8.24
N LYS A 115 -16.43 3.61 -8.13
CA LYS A 115 -16.04 2.29 -7.62
C LYS A 115 -14.92 2.44 -6.61
N THR A 116 -15.08 1.74 -5.48
CA THR A 116 -14.07 1.69 -4.42
C THR A 116 -13.40 0.32 -4.37
N ALA A 117 -12.12 0.32 -4.07
CA ALA A 117 -11.34 -0.86 -3.77
C ALA A 117 -10.37 -0.58 -2.61
N ALA A 118 -9.86 -1.62 -1.98
CA ALA A 118 -8.84 -1.47 -0.94
C ALA A 118 -7.78 -2.55 -1.10
N PHE A 119 -6.55 -2.23 -0.72
CA PHE A 119 -5.43 -3.16 -0.67
C PHE A 119 -4.58 -2.90 0.57
N VAL A 120 -3.69 -3.83 0.88
CA VAL A 120 -2.85 -3.77 2.09
C VAL A 120 -1.40 -3.65 1.68
N VAL A 121 -0.71 -2.70 2.31
CA VAL A 121 0.73 -2.52 2.22
C VAL A 121 1.36 -2.99 3.51
N THR A 122 2.32 -3.91 3.41
CA THR A 122 3.03 -4.50 4.54
C THR A 122 4.44 -3.94 4.64
N PRO A 123 5.06 -3.96 5.83
CA PRO A 123 6.47 -3.60 5.95
C PRO A 123 7.33 -4.46 5.04
N SER A 124 8.36 -3.86 4.44
CA SER A 124 9.31 -4.63 3.65
C SER A 124 10.09 -5.61 4.53
N LEU A 125 9.86 -6.89 4.35
CA LEU A 125 10.59 -7.95 5.03
C LEU A 125 12.03 -8.15 4.49
N ARG A 126 12.50 -7.30 3.58
CA ARG A 126 13.85 -7.42 2.99
C ARG A 126 14.95 -7.34 4.05
N GLU A 127 14.76 -6.54 5.10
CA GLU A 127 15.70 -6.47 6.22
C GLU A 127 15.77 -7.78 7.01
N TYR A 128 14.64 -8.51 7.11
CA TYR A 128 14.58 -9.78 7.83
C TYR A 128 15.03 -10.97 6.99
N SER A 129 14.83 -10.90 5.66
CA SER A 129 15.21 -12.00 4.75
C SER A 129 16.71 -12.03 4.48
N ASN A 130 17.42 -10.94 4.72
CA ASN A 130 18.85 -10.80 4.48
C ASN A 130 19.59 -10.40 5.78
N ALA A 131 19.18 -10.97 6.90
CA ALA A 131 19.76 -10.75 8.23
C ALA A 131 21.15 -11.42 8.37
N GLU A 132 21.94 -11.44 7.30
CA GLU A 132 23.35 -11.80 7.38
C GLU A 132 24.14 -10.64 7.99
N LEU A 133 24.95 -10.96 8.98
CA LEU A 133 25.85 -9.99 9.61
C LEU A 133 26.90 -9.50 8.60
N ASP A 134 26.76 -8.26 8.13
CA ASP A 134 27.81 -7.60 7.36
C ASP A 134 28.92 -7.10 8.28
N SER A 135 29.85 -8.01 8.57
CA SER A 135 31.00 -7.71 9.43
C SER A 135 31.95 -6.66 8.83
N ALA A 136 31.98 -6.54 7.50
CA ALA A 136 32.79 -5.53 6.81
C ALA A 136 32.24 -4.13 7.00
N LEU A 137 30.91 -3.98 6.87
CA LEU A 137 30.20 -2.73 7.13
C LEU A 137 30.34 -2.32 8.60
N MET A 138 30.16 -3.25 9.55
CA MET A 138 30.28 -2.98 10.98
C MET A 138 31.70 -2.55 11.35
N SER A 139 32.74 -3.19 10.78
CA SER A 139 34.14 -2.80 10.99
C SER A 139 34.41 -1.39 10.46
N ARG A 140 33.89 -1.05 9.28
CA ARG A 140 34.03 0.27 8.68
C ARG A 140 33.32 1.37 9.49
N ILE A 141 32.13 1.10 10.01
CA ILE A 141 31.40 2.03 10.88
C ILE A 141 32.21 2.28 12.15
N ALA A 142 32.75 1.22 12.78
CA ALA A 142 33.58 1.33 13.97
C ALA A 142 34.84 2.17 13.71
N GLU A 143 35.53 1.94 12.61
CA GLU A 143 36.73 2.69 12.23
C GLU A 143 36.43 4.19 12.03
N VAL A 144 35.36 4.52 11.30
CA VAL A 144 34.97 5.92 11.02
C VAL A 144 34.51 6.65 12.28
N SER A 145 33.87 5.94 13.22
CA SER A 145 33.39 6.50 14.48
C SER A 145 34.42 6.54 15.58
N GLY A 146 35.64 6.04 15.33
CA GLY A 146 36.72 5.94 16.34
C GLY A 146 36.48 4.83 17.37
N GLY A 147 35.60 3.89 17.08
CA GLY A 147 35.32 2.71 17.91
C GLY A 147 36.02 1.45 17.38
N SER A 148 35.65 0.30 17.93
CA SER A 148 36.15 -1.00 17.52
C SER A 148 35.00 -2.00 17.36
N TYR A 149 35.04 -2.80 16.30
CA TYR A 149 34.12 -3.87 16.08
C TYR A 149 34.65 -5.21 16.61
N PHE A 150 33.86 -5.93 17.39
CA PHE A 150 34.22 -7.23 17.93
C PHE A 150 33.24 -8.29 17.41
N ASN A 151 33.76 -9.35 16.84
CA ASN A 151 32.98 -10.53 16.53
C ASN A 151 32.61 -11.27 17.85
N LEU A 152 31.50 -12.00 17.86
CA LEU A 152 31.04 -12.75 19.03
C LEU A 152 32.08 -13.71 19.60
N SER A 153 32.95 -14.28 18.77
CA SER A 153 34.06 -15.13 19.18
C SER A 153 35.13 -14.39 20.02
N LEU A 154 35.23 -13.06 19.89
CA LEU A 154 36.17 -12.19 20.61
C LEU A 154 35.50 -11.41 21.75
N ALA A 155 34.22 -11.74 22.09
CA ALA A 155 33.48 -11.03 23.13
C ALA A 155 34.19 -11.06 24.51
N SER A 156 35.00 -12.09 24.79
CA SER A 156 35.79 -12.19 26.01
C SER A 156 36.89 -11.13 26.13
N GLU A 157 37.36 -10.60 25.00
CA GLU A 157 38.40 -9.57 24.95
C GLU A 157 37.84 -8.16 25.16
N LEU A 158 36.51 -8.00 25.03
CA LEU A 158 35.83 -6.72 25.13
C LEU A 158 36.09 -6.04 26.50
N ALA A 159 36.07 -6.82 27.58
CA ALA A 159 36.28 -6.33 28.94
C ALA A 159 37.69 -5.76 29.18
N THR A 160 38.69 -6.21 28.39
CA THR A 160 40.08 -5.75 28.52
C THR A 160 40.39 -4.58 27.56
N THR A 161 39.54 -4.38 26.55
CA THR A 161 39.77 -3.37 25.50
C THR A 161 39.00 -2.07 25.76
N ILE A 162 37.91 -2.15 26.56
CA ILE A 162 37.12 -0.96 26.91
C ILE A 162 37.89 -0.15 27.97
N GLU A 163 38.40 1.01 27.59
CA GLU A 163 38.88 2.00 28.51
C GLU A 163 37.71 2.69 29.21
N PHE A 164 37.47 2.33 30.46
CA PHE A 164 36.43 2.96 31.27
C PHE A 164 36.92 4.35 31.74
N THR A 165 36.37 5.40 31.14
CA THR A 165 36.56 6.76 31.67
C THR A 165 35.42 6.99 32.69
N PRO A 166 35.72 7.05 34.01
CA PRO A 166 34.69 7.30 34.99
C PRO A 166 34.18 8.73 34.86
N ASN A 167 33.02 8.89 34.23
CA ASN A 167 32.29 10.15 34.33
C ASN A 167 31.69 10.22 35.74
N ALA A 168 32.41 10.91 36.63
CA ALA A 168 31.90 11.19 37.97
C ALA A 168 30.75 12.20 37.86
N TYR A 169 29.51 11.71 37.81
CA TYR A 169 28.36 12.56 38.06
C TYR A 169 28.23 12.71 39.59
N SER A 170 28.58 13.86 40.12
CA SER A 170 28.22 14.20 41.50
C SER A 170 26.76 14.70 41.45
N ARG A 171 25.84 13.91 41.95
CA ARG A 171 24.45 14.30 42.24
C ARG A 171 24.40 14.79 43.68
N GLU A 172 24.22 16.10 43.89
CA GLU A 172 23.91 16.63 45.19
C GLU A 172 22.49 16.23 45.57
N VAL A 173 22.31 15.33 46.53
CA VAL A 173 21.02 14.94 47.07
C VAL A 173 20.85 15.67 48.40
N GLN A 174 20.00 16.67 48.41
CA GLN A 174 19.59 17.36 49.65
C GLN A 174 18.54 16.49 50.33
N ILE A 175 18.90 15.92 51.51
CA ILE A 175 17.97 15.15 52.33
C ILE A 175 17.56 16.06 53.48
N ASP A 176 16.27 16.41 53.54
CA ASP A 176 15.66 17.08 54.67
C ASP A 176 15.56 16.07 55.80
N LEU A 177 16.24 16.38 56.91
CA LEU A 177 16.35 15.49 58.10
C LEU A 177 15.24 15.75 59.13
N TRP A 178 14.17 16.52 58.82
CA TRP A 178 13.05 16.86 59.71
C TRP A 178 11.72 16.50 59.09
#